data_78fccff6be45fbc9ce4bba2f7f46f8da
#
_entry.id   78fccff6be45fbc9ce4bba2f7f46f8da
#
_cell.length_a   1.000
_cell.length_b   1.000
_cell.length_c   1.000
_cell.angle_alpha   90.00
_cell.angle_beta   90.00
_cell.angle_gamma   90.00
#
_symmetry.space_group_name_H-M   'P 1'
#
loop_
_entity.id
_entity.type
_entity.pdbx_description
1 polymer ?
#
loop_
_entity_poly.entity_id
_entity_poly.type
_entity_poly.pdbx_seq_one_letter_code
_entity_poly.pdbx_strand_id
1 'polypeptide(L)'
;WTAAAWPAAVILVLHRVFVLAFTGTVTDDFGTVYRAIRRFWEGIPVYEQDYSSVEPLYLYNPGATLLLSPMGAVSEEYARYAFILANAAAIIAALALLTRYVGRSLRGPVWPVSIAAAFATESVANTLVFTNINGLLLLAMAAFLVLLKQHSWAAGLCIGLAILVKPQFAPLLFLALVHKRWWALG
;
A
#
# COMPACT_ATOMS: atom_id res chain seq x y z
N TRP A 1 16.28 25.30 -5.08
CA TRP A 1 15.00 24.64 -4.80
C TRP A 1 15.19 23.19 -4.35
N THR A 2 16.04 22.39 -4.99
CA THR A 2 16.29 20.98 -4.61
C THR A 2 16.88 20.87 -3.21
N ALA A 3 17.77 21.77 -2.82
CA ALA A 3 18.41 21.78 -1.50
C ALA A 3 17.42 22.00 -0.35
N ALA A 4 16.33 22.75 -0.58
CA ALA A 4 15.29 22.98 0.43
C ALA A 4 14.19 21.90 0.41
N ALA A 5 13.93 21.27 -0.72
CA ALA A 5 12.88 20.26 -0.86
C ALA A 5 13.19 18.95 -0.11
N TRP A 6 14.46 18.54 -0.07
CA TRP A 6 14.86 17.33 0.64
C TRP A 6 14.68 17.40 2.15
N PRO A 7 15.13 18.45 2.86
CA PRO A 7 14.85 18.57 4.29
C PRO A 7 13.37 18.53 4.60
N ALA A 8 12.51 19.22 3.84
CA ALA A 8 11.07 19.19 4.03
C ALA A 8 10.50 17.78 3.83
N ALA A 9 10.90 17.08 2.76
CA ALA A 9 10.46 15.70 2.51
C ALA A 9 10.88 14.77 3.66
N VAL A 10 12.12 14.82 4.10
CA VAL A 10 12.64 13.98 5.19
C VAL A 10 11.90 14.27 6.50
N ILE A 11 11.73 15.55 6.87
CA ILE A 11 11.04 15.93 8.11
C ILE A 11 9.59 15.42 8.08
N LEU A 12 8.87 15.59 6.97
CA LEU A 12 7.49 15.13 6.85
C LEU A 12 7.40 13.59 6.92
N VAL A 13 8.28 12.88 6.23
CA VAL A 13 8.32 11.40 6.30
C VAL A 13 8.59 10.94 7.74
N LEU A 14 9.63 11.47 8.37
CA LEU A 14 9.99 11.10 9.75
C LEU A 14 8.85 11.43 10.73
N HIS A 15 8.24 12.60 10.60
CA HIS A 15 7.12 13.00 11.44
C HIS A 15 5.92 12.06 11.27
N ARG A 16 5.50 11.78 10.02
CA ARG A 16 4.33 10.95 9.75
C ARG A 16 4.52 9.50 10.15
N VAL A 17 5.71 8.95 9.96
CA VAL A 17 6.02 7.56 10.29
C VAL A 17 6.29 7.41 11.80
N PHE A 18 7.25 8.11 12.33
CA PHE A 18 7.77 7.83 13.67
C PHE A 18 7.09 8.65 14.79
N VAL A 19 6.61 9.86 14.48
CA VAL A 19 5.93 10.68 15.50
C VAL A 19 4.42 10.44 15.48
N LEU A 20 3.81 10.31 14.31
CA LEU A 20 2.36 10.20 14.22
C LEU A 20 1.89 8.73 14.21
N ALA A 21 2.42 7.90 13.31
CA ALA A 21 1.92 6.53 13.14
C ALA A 21 2.47 5.56 14.21
N PHE A 22 3.76 5.61 14.55
CA PHE A 22 4.34 4.71 15.53
C PHE A 22 3.86 4.96 16.96
N THR A 23 3.63 6.21 17.34
CA THR A 23 3.11 6.54 18.68
C THR A 23 1.60 6.39 18.79
N GLY A 24 0.90 6.22 17.67
CA GLY A 24 -0.53 5.97 17.65
C GLY A 24 -0.90 4.60 18.22
N THR A 25 -2.15 4.45 18.64
CA THR A 25 -2.73 3.17 19.07
C THR A 25 -2.98 2.24 17.88
N VAL A 26 -3.11 0.94 18.15
CA VAL A 26 -3.63 -0.01 17.15
C VAL A 26 -5.06 0.40 16.79
N THR A 27 -5.33 0.55 15.51
CA THR A 27 -6.65 0.88 15.00
C THR A 27 -7.42 -0.40 14.64
N ASP A 28 -8.73 -0.31 14.60
CA ASP A 28 -9.57 -1.44 14.19
C ASP A 28 -9.28 -1.90 12.77
N ASP A 29 -8.90 -1.00 11.84
CA ASP A 29 -8.48 -1.36 10.47
C ASP A 29 -7.36 -2.41 10.48
N PHE A 30 -6.27 -2.14 11.22
CA PHE A 30 -5.14 -3.05 11.30
C PHE A 30 -5.44 -4.23 12.23
N GLY A 31 -6.00 -3.97 13.40
CA GLY A 31 -6.28 -4.99 14.41
C GLY A 31 -7.21 -6.07 13.88
N THR A 32 -8.25 -5.70 13.12
CA THR A 32 -9.16 -6.65 12.48
C THR A 32 -8.43 -7.55 11.48
N VAL A 33 -7.58 -6.96 10.62
CA VAL A 33 -6.78 -7.72 9.65
C VAL A 33 -5.81 -8.67 10.35
N TYR A 34 -5.09 -8.21 11.35
CA TYR A 34 -4.13 -9.03 12.09
C TYR A 34 -4.81 -10.19 12.83
N ARG A 35 -5.91 -9.92 13.55
CA ARG A 35 -6.67 -10.97 14.25
C ARG A 35 -7.26 -11.98 13.29
N ALA A 36 -7.77 -11.56 12.13
CA ALA A 36 -8.25 -12.46 11.10
C ALA A 36 -7.14 -13.38 10.56
N ILE A 37 -5.93 -12.84 10.34
CA ILE A 37 -4.75 -13.64 9.95
C ILE A 37 -4.39 -14.65 11.03
N ARG A 38 -4.43 -14.27 12.31
CA ARG A 38 -4.17 -15.20 13.42
C ARG A 38 -5.18 -16.34 13.44
N ARG A 39 -6.48 -16.05 13.29
CA ARG A 39 -7.55 -17.05 13.19
C ARG A 39 -7.35 -17.99 12.01
N PHE A 40 -6.92 -17.45 10.86
CA PHE A 40 -6.57 -18.27 9.71
C PHE A 40 -5.48 -19.31 10.04
N TRP A 41 -4.43 -18.93 10.76
CA TRP A 41 -3.37 -19.85 11.20
C TRP A 41 -3.87 -20.90 12.22
N GLU A 42 -4.88 -20.56 13.01
CA GLU A 42 -5.52 -21.45 13.98
C GLU A 42 -6.56 -22.38 13.33
N GLY A 43 -6.80 -22.27 12.01
CA GLY A 43 -7.79 -23.06 11.28
C GLY A 43 -9.23 -22.67 11.60
N ILE A 44 -9.46 -21.47 12.16
CA ILE A 44 -10.79 -20.97 12.53
C ILE A 44 -11.39 -20.19 11.35
N PRO A 45 -12.69 -20.32 11.04
CA PRO A 45 -13.35 -19.54 10.01
C PRO A 45 -13.16 -18.04 10.21
N VAL A 46 -12.64 -17.36 9.19
CA VAL A 46 -12.25 -15.95 9.28
C VAL A 46 -13.44 -15.02 9.21
N TYR A 47 -14.48 -15.37 8.46
CA TYR A 47 -15.61 -14.48 8.16
C TYR A 47 -16.77 -14.55 9.17
N GLU A 48 -16.73 -15.49 10.09
CA GLU A 48 -17.80 -15.74 11.07
C GLU A 48 -17.46 -15.19 12.47
N GLN A 49 -16.45 -14.30 12.55
CA GLN A 49 -15.95 -13.80 13.81
C GLN A 49 -16.17 -12.30 13.96
N ASP A 50 -16.48 -11.86 15.16
CA ASP A 50 -16.45 -10.47 15.55
C ASP A 50 -15.03 -10.10 15.98
N TYR A 51 -14.42 -9.16 15.28
CA TYR A 51 -13.03 -8.73 15.52
C TYR A 51 -12.90 -7.46 16.36
N SER A 52 -13.92 -6.60 16.34
CA SER A 52 -13.96 -5.39 17.14
C SER A 52 -15.39 -4.94 17.41
N SER A 53 -15.56 -3.97 18.32
CA SER A 53 -16.87 -3.39 18.61
C SER A 53 -17.33 -2.35 17.58
N VAL A 54 -16.43 -1.83 16.77
CA VAL A 54 -16.69 -0.74 15.80
C VAL A 54 -16.79 -1.31 14.38
N GLU A 55 -15.82 -2.13 13.98
CA GLU A 55 -15.83 -2.84 12.70
C GLU A 55 -15.68 -4.35 12.95
N PRO A 56 -16.77 -5.04 13.29
CA PRO A 56 -16.68 -6.43 13.68
C PRO A 56 -16.32 -7.35 12.53
N LEU A 57 -16.62 -6.98 11.27
CA LEU A 57 -16.50 -7.88 10.14
C LEU A 57 -15.16 -7.71 9.42
N TYR A 58 -14.56 -8.84 9.07
CA TYR A 58 -13.41 -8.89 8.17
C TYR A 58 -13.86 -8.85 6.71
N LEU A 59 -13.51 -7.78 6.00
CA LEU A 59 -14.03 -7.47 4.66
C LEU A 59 -13.07 -7.81 3.51
N TYR A 60 -11.83 -8.24 3.79
CA TYR A 60 -10.90 -8.63 2.75
C TYR A 60 -11.24 -10.02 2.20
N ASN A 61 -10.94 -10.26 0.92
CA ASN A 61 -11.14 -11.57 0.32
C ASN A 61 -10.10 -12.61 0.81
N PRO A 62 -10.36 -13.92 0.63
CA PRO A 62 -9.46 -14.98 1.10
C PRO A 62 -8.03 -14.87 0.56
N GLY A 63 -7.88 -14.41 -0.69
CA GLY A 63 -6.56 -14.22 -1.30
C GLY A 63 -5.75 -13.13 -0.63
N ALA A 64 -6.38 -12.06 -0.15
CA ALA A 64 -5.72 -11.03 0.65
C ALA A 64 -5.26 -11.60 2.00
N THR A 65 -6.07 -12.43 2.65
CA THR A 65 -5.71 -13.12 3.90
C THR A 65 -4.46 -13.99 3.69
N LEU A 66 -4.41 -14.78 2.61
CA LEU A 66 -3.23 -15.58 2.25
C LEU A 66 -2.00 -14.71 2.01
N LEU A 67 -2.15 -13.63 1.24
CA LEU A 67 -1.04 -12.71 0.93
C LEU A 67 -0.46 -12.06 2.17
N LEU A 68 -1.31 -11.69 3.13
CA LEU A 68 -0.92 -11.03 4.38
C LEU A 68 -0.59 -12.02 5.50
N SER A 69 -0.84 -13.32 5.30
CA SER A 69 -0.66 -14.35 6.33
C SER A 69 0.73 -14.38 6.99
N PRO A 70 1.86 -14.04 6.33
CA PRO A 70 3.15 -13.99 7.00
C PRO A 70 3.22 -13.02 8.19
N MET A 71 2.33 -12.01 8.24
CA MET A 71 2.25 -11.07 9.37
C MET A 71 1.84 -11.77 10.69
N GLY A 72 1.10 -12.86 10.60
CA GLY A 72 0.71 -13.65 11.77
C GLY A 72 1.86 -14.39 12.46
N ALA A 73 3.05 -14.46 11.85
CA ALA A 73 4.23 -15.09 12.44
C ALA A 73 4.92 -14.25 13.53
N VAL A 74 4.59 -12.98 13.63
CA VAL A 74 5.17 -12.04 14.62
C VAL A 74 4.07 -11.44 15.50
N SER A 75 4.43 -10.76 16.59
CA SER A 75 3.45 -10.10 17.44
C SER A 75 2.75 -8.95 16.69
N GLU A 76 1.54 -8.59 17.15
CA GLU A 76 0.72 -7.53 16.54
C GLU A 76 1.47 -6.20 16.43
N GLU A 77 2.24 -5.85 17.45
CA GLU A 77 3.02 -4.62 17.47
C GLU A 77 4.11 -4.61 16.40
N TYR A 78 4.91 -5.67 16.29
CA TYR A 78 5.95 -5.77 15.26
C TYR A 78 5.36 -5.84 13.86
N ALA A 79 4.27 -6.59 13.68
CA ALA A 79 3.55 -6.63 12.40
C ALA A 79 3.08 -5.23 11.99
N ARG A 80 2.52 -4.47 12.93
CA ARG A 80 2.05 -3.10 12.71
C ARG A 80 3.20 -2.19 12.29
N TYR A 81 4.31 -2.16 13.03
CA TYR A 81 5.46 -1.32 12.68
C TYR A 81 6.06 -1.68 11.32
N ALA A 82 6.23 -2.97 11.05
CA ALA A 82 6.70 -3.42 9.76
C ALA A 82 5.77 -3.00 8.61
N PHE A 83 4.46 -3.05 8.84
CA PHE A 83 3.47 -2.67 7.85
C PHE A 83 3.41 -1.16 7.60
N ILE A 84 3.57 -0.33 8.64
CA ILE A 84 3.71 1.13 8.51
C ILE A 84 4.94 1.46 7.66
N LEU A 85 6.09 0.86 7.97
CA LEU A 85 7.33 1.07 7.22
C LEU A 85 7.20 0.61 5.76
N ALA A 86 6.59 -0.55 5.53
CA ALA A 86 6.33 -1.07 4.18
C ALA A 86 5.44 -0.12 3.37
N ASN A 87 4.36 0.42 3.97
CA ASN A 87 3.50 1.40 3.32
C ASN A 87 4.23 2.72 3.02
N ALA A 88 5.01 3.26 3.96
CA ALA A 88 5.77 4.48 3.74
C ALA A 88 6.80 4.30 2.60
N ALA A 89 7.54 3.18 2.61
CA ALA A 89 8.49 2.83 1.55
C ALA A 89 7.78 2.65 0.20
N ALA A 90 6.62 1.99 0.19
CA ALA A 90 5.81 1.78 -1.02
C ALA A 90 5.32 3.11 -1.62
N ILE A 91 4.87 4.05 -0.79
CA ILE A 91 4.47 5.40 -1.25
C ILE A 91 5.65 6.11 -1.89
N ILE A 92 6.83 6.11 -1.25
CA ILE A 92 8.04 6.74 -1.79
C ILE A 92 8.46 6.08 -3.10
N ALA A 93 8.43 4.76 -3.18
CA ALA A 93 8.76 4.00 -4.39
C ALA A 93 7.75 4.29 -5.53
N ALA A 94 6.46 4.35 -5.22
CA ALA A 94 5.42 4.72 -6.19
C ALA A 94 5.66 6.11 -6.77
N LEU A 95 5.98 7.09 -5.93
CA LEU A 95 6.30 8.45 -6.37
C LEU A 95 7.57 8.49 -7.24
N ALA A 96 8.57 7.65 -6.94
CA ALA A 96 9.77 7.51 -7.78
C ALA A 96 9.42 6.94 -9.16
N LEU A 97 8.59 5.90 -9.22
CA LEU A 97 8.11 5.32 -10.48
C LEU A 97 7.32 6.34 -11.30
N LEU A 98 6.38 7.03 -10.68
CA LEU A 98 5.57 8.06 -11.35
C LEU A 98 6.42 9.25 -11.82
N THR A 99 7.40 9.68 -11.02
CA THR A 99 8.34 10.74 -11.42
C THR A 99 9.10 10.35 -12.69
N ARG A 100 9.59 9.11 -12.77
CA ARG A 100 10.24 8.60 -13.98
C ARG A 100 9.26 8.42 -15.15
N TYR A 101 8.06 7.96 -14.87
CA TYR A 101 7.03 7.77 -15.89
C TYR A 101 6.67 9.08 -16.63
N VAL A 102 6.64 10.20 -15.91
CA VAL A 102 6.43 11.53 -16.52
C VAL A 102 7.72 12.17 -17.08
N GLY A 103 8.79 11.38 -17.23
CA GLY A 103 10.04 11.83 -17.86
C GLY A 103 10.91 12.73 -16.96
N ARG A 104 10.70 12.72 -15.64
CA ARG A 104 11.48 13.54 -14.71
C ARG A 104 12.58 12.72 -14.02
N SER A 105 13.72 13.37 -13.77
CA SER A 105 14.86 12.75 -13.08
C SER A 105 14.61 12.71 -11.56
N LEU A 106 14.98 11.60 -10.92
CA LEU A 106 14.97 11.49 -9.45
C LEU A 106 16.04 12.37 -8.77
N ARG A 107 17.03 12.86 -9.55
CA ARG A 107 18.02 13.83 -9.03
C ARG A 107 17.48 15.26 -9.05
N GLY A 108 16.39 15.52 -9.75
CA GLY A 108 15.74 16.83 -9.83
C GLY A 108 14.82 17.13 -8.64
N PRO A 109 14.28 18.34 -8.55
CA PRO A 109 13.45 18.78 -7.43
C PRO A 109 12.05 18.12 -7.40
N VAL A 110 11.58 17.57 -8.52
CA VAL A 110 10.21 17.01 -8.63
C VAL A 110 10.00 15.89 -7.63
N TRP A 111 10.94 14.97 -7.48
CA TRP A 111 10.79 13.84 -6.60
C TRP A 111 10.71 14.22 -5.11
N PRO A 112 11.67 14.95 -4.51
CA PRO A 112 11.52 15.37 -3.11
C PRO A 112 10.31 16.28 -2.88
N VAL A 113 9.91 17.10 -3.84
CA VAL A 113 8.69 17.91 -3.76
C VAL A 113 7.46 17.01 -3.76
N SER A 114 7.42 15.97 -4.60
CA SER A 114 6.30 14.99 -4.61
C SER A 114 6.20 14.24 -3.30
N ILE A 115 7.33 13.84 -2.70
CA ILE A 115 7.36 13.20 -1.38
C ILE A 115 6.82 14.17 -0.32
N ALA A 116 7.35 15.40 -0.26
CA ALA A 116 6.89 16.39 0.70
C ALA A 116 5.39 16.68 0.54
N ALA A 117 4.91 16.87 -0.68
CA ALA A 117 3.51 17.11 -0.97
C ALA A 117 2.62 15.93 -0.54
N ALA A 118 3.01 14.70 -0.88
CA ALA A 118 2.24 13.50 -0.54
C ALA A 118 2.16 13.31 0.99
N PHE A 119 3.31 13.39 1.69
CA PHE A 119 3.35 13.22 3.14
C PHE A 119 2.76 14.41 3.92
N ALA A 120 2.56 15.56 3.29
CA ALA A 120 1.80 16.66 3.86
C ALA A 120 0.29 16.40 3.87
N THR A 121 -0.20 15.51 2.98
CA THR A 121 -1.64 15.21 2.89
C THR A 121 -2.14 14.39 4.06
N GLU A 122 -3.41 14.58 4.38
CA GLU A 122 -4.12 13.77 5.36
C GLU A 122 -4.33 12.33 4.87
N SER A 123 -4.50 12.11 3.57
CA SER A 123 -4.66 10.77 2.99
C SER A 123 -3.47 9.87 3.30
N VAL A 124 -2.23 10.37 3.16
CA VAL A 124 -1.03 9.61 3.52
C VAL A 124 -0.91 9.46 5.04
N ALA A 125 -1.20 10.53 5.79
CA ALA A 125 -1.22 10.45 7.24
C ALA A 125 -2.17 9.35 7.74
N ASN A 126 -3.41 9.34 7.26
CA ASN A 126 -4.42 8.35 7.63
C ASN A 126 -4.03 6.93 7.18
N THR A 127 -3.43 6.77 5.99
CA THR A 127 -2.91 5.48 5.54
C THR A 127 -1.91 4.89 6.53
N LEU A 128 -1.02 5.71 7.09
CA LEU A 128 -0.01 5.26 8.04
C LEU A 128 -0.59 5.08 9.46
N VAL A 129 -1.39 6.02 9.94
CA VAL A 129 -2.00 5.98 11.28
C VAL A 129 -2.96 4.81 11.43
N PHE A 130 -3.87 4.62 10.47
CA PHE A 130 -4.78 3.48 10.45
C PHE A 130 -4.11 2.18 10.01
N THR A 131 -2.85 2.27 9.59
CA THR A 131 -2.03 1.11 9.18
C THR A 131 -2.74 0.26 8.12
N ASN A 132 -3.36 0.92 7.14
CA ASN A 132 -4.06 0.23 6.06
C ASN A 132 -3.14 -0.02 4.85
N ILE A 133 -3.58 -0.86 3.89
CA ILE A 133 -2.76 -1.36 2.78
C ILE A 133 -2.61 -0.38 1.60
N ASN A 134 -3.15 0.84 1.69
CA ASN A 134 -3.27 1.74 0.54
C ASN A 134 -1.92 2.17 -0.07
N GLY A 135 -0.85 2.23 0.72
CA GLY A 135 0.50 2.53 0.20
C GLY A 135 1.02 1.44 -0.73
N LEU A 136 0.84 0.17 -0.36
CA LEU A 136 1.21 -0.98 -1.21
C LEU A 136 0.36 -1.03 -2.48
N LEU A 137 -0.93 -0.73 -2.38
CA LEU A 137 -1.82 -0.64 -3.54
C LEU A 137 -1.40 0.49 -4.49
N LEU A 138 -1.01 1.65 -3.96
CA LEU A 138 -0.48 2.75 -4.77
C LEU A 138 0.78 2.31 -5.53
N LEU A 139 1.68 1.58 -4.89
CA LEU A 139 2.88 1.04 -5.54
C LEU A 139 2.52 0.05 -6.65
N ALA A 140 1.60 -0.88 -6.39
CA ALA A 140 1.13 -1.84 -7.37
C ALA A 140 0.52 -1.15 -8.60
N MET A 141 -0.29 -0.10 -8.39
CA MET A 141 -0.88 0.70 -9.47
C MET A 141 0.17 1.49 -10.26
N ALA A 142 1.13 2.13 -9.58
CA ALA A 142 2.22 2.83 -10.24
C ALA A 142 3.10 1.87 -11.07
N ALA A 143 3.41 0.70 -10.53
CA ALA A 143 4.14 -0.34 -11.23
C ALA A 143 3.36 -0.88 -12.44
N PHE A 144 2.05 -1.12 -12.30
CA PHE A 144 1.17 -1.49 -13.40
C PHE A 144 1.28 -0.49 -14.57
N LEU A 145 1.13 0.81 -14.31
CA LEU A 145 1.19 1.84 -15.35
C LEU A 145 2.55 1.89 -16.05
N VAL A 146 3.64 1.79 -15.29
CA VAL A 146 5.01 1.82 -15.83
C VAL A 146 5.30 0.59 -16.68
N LEU A 147 4.91 -0.60 -16.19
CA LEU A 147 5.21 -1.88 -16.82
C LEU A 147 4.27 -2.21 -17.99
N LEU A 148 3.10 -1.61 -18.05
CA LEU A 148 2.08 -1.94 -19.05
C LEU A 148 2.58 -1.90 -20.50
N LYS A 149 3.51 -0.98 -20.80
CA LYS A 149 4.05 -0.82 -22.15
C LYS A 149 5.20 -1.78 -22.49
N GLN A 150 5.99 -2.18 -21.51
CA GLN A 150 7.23 -2.94 -21.74
C GLN A 150 7.16 -4.38 -21.28
N HIS A 151 6.50 -4.63 -20.16
CA HIS A 151 6.43 -5.93 -19.50
C HIS A 151 4.99 -6.23 -19.09
N SER A 152 4.11 -6.48 -20.07
CA SER A 152 2.67 -6.61 -19.86
C SER A 152 2.29 -7.71 -18.84
N TRP A 153 3.00 -8.85 -18.81
CA TRP A 153 2.78 -9.90 -17.81
C TRP A 153 3.06 -9.43 -16.38
N ALA A 154 4.16 -8.66 -16.19
CA ALA A 154 4.49 -8.11 -14.88
C ALA A 154 3.49 -7.02 -14.46
N ALA A 155 3.00 -6.23 -15.42
CA ALA A 155 1.89 -5.31 -15.18
C ALA A 155 0.63 -6.06 -14.72
N GLY A 156 0.30 -7.17 -15.40
CA GLY A 156 -0.81 -8.05 -15.02
C GLY A 156 -0.67 -8.58 -13.60
N LEU A 157 0.54 -9.01 -13.21
CA LEU A 157 0.81 -9.44 -11.84
C LEU A 157 0.57 -8.31 -10.81
N CYS A 158 1.06 -7.09 -11.10
CA CYS A 158 0.88 -5.96 -10.20
C CYS A 158 -0.60 -5.61 -10.00
N ILE A 159 -1.38 -5.51 -11.08
CA ILE A 159 -2.80 -5.18 -10.97
C ILE A 159 -3.60 -6.36 -10.41
N GLY A 160 -3.24 -7.60 -10.72
CA GLY A 160 -3.83 -8.80 -10.15
C GLY A 160 -3.70 -8.86 -8.63
N LEU A 161 -2.52 -8.55 -8.10
CA LEU A 161 -2.30 -8.44 -6.63
C LEU A 161 -3.16 -7.32 -6.02
N ALA A 162 -3.29 -6.17 -6.70
CA ALA A 162 -4.14 -5.08 -6.22
C ALA A 162 -5.62 -5.49 -6.21
N ILE A 163 -6.10 -6.19 -7.25
CA ILE A 163 -7.48 -6.70 -7.34
C ILE A 163 -7.72 -7.79 -6.28
N LEU A 164 -6.72 -8.65 -6.04
CA LEU A 164 -6.79 -9.69 -5.02
C LEU A 164 -7.06 -9.10 -3.63
N VAL A 165 -6.49 -7.93 -3.34
CA VAL A 165 -6.71 -7.22 -2.07
C VAL A 165 -8.01 -6.41 -2.09
N LYS A 166 -8.23 -5.63 -3.15
CA LYS A 166 -9.39 -4.76 -3.32
C LYS A 166 -9.96 -4.91 -4.74
N PRO A 167 -11.01 -5.73 -4.95
CA PRO A 167 -11.61 -6.01 -6.26
C PRO A 167 -12.06 -4.76 -7.04
N GLN A 168 -12.29 -3.67 -6.34
CA GLN A 168 -12.64 -2.38 -6.94
C GLN A 168 -11.62 -1.83 -7.96
N PHE A 169 -10.40 -2.39 -7.99
CA PHE A 169 -9.38 -2.04 -9.00
C PHE A 169 -9.51 -2.81 -10.31
N ALA A 170 -10.42 -3.80 -10.41
CA ALA A 170 -10.65 -4.58 -11.62
C ALA A 170 -10.94 -3.72 -12.89
N PRO A 171 -11.65 -2.57 -12.81
CA PRO A 171 -11.85 -1.72 -13.98
C PRO A 171 -10.55 -1.22 -14.63
N LEU A 172 -9.43 -1.19 -13.91
CA LEU A 172 -8.13 -0.80 -14.48
C LEU A 172 -7.60 -1.79 -15.51
N LEU A 173 -8.08 -3.05 -15.52
CA LEU A 173 -7.79 -4.01 -16.58
C LEU A 173 -8.26 -3.51 -17.96
N PHE A 174 -9.26 -2.62 -18.00
CA PHE A 174 -9.69 -2.00 -19.24
C PHE A 174 -8.56 -1.21 -19.92
N LEU A 175 -7.61 -0.65 -19.16
CA LEU A 175 -6.43 0.00 -19.73
C LEU A 175 -5.54 -0.98 -20.49
N ALA A 176 -5.42 -2.22 -20.01
CA ALA A 176 -4.68 -3.26 -20.72
C ALA A 176 -5.38 -3.65 -22.01
N LEU A 177 -6.72 -3.75 -22.03
CA LEU A 177 -7.52 -3.99 -23.22
C LEU A 177 -7.33 -2.89 -24.27
N VAL A 178 -7.49 -1.64 -23.90
CA VAL A 178 -7.35 -0.49 -24.80
C VAL A 178 -5.95 -0.43 -25.43
N HIS A 179 -4.91 -0.79 -24.67
CA HIS A 179 -3.54 -0.84 -25.13
C HIS A 179 -3.17 -2.15 -25.83
N LYS A 180 -4.13 -3.08 -26.03
CA LYS A 180 -3.92 -4.42 -26.65
C LYS A 180 -2.80 -5.22 -25.96
N ARG A 181 -2.72 -5.11 -24.63
CA ARG A 181 -1.71 -5.81 -23.80
C ARG A 181 -2.29 -7.07 -23.20
N TRP A 182 -2.57 -8.06 -24.03
CA TRP A 182 -3.28 -9.30 -23.68
C TRP A 182 -2.61 -10.08 -22.54
N TRP A 183 -1.28 -10.08 -22.50
CA TRP A 183 -0.52 -10.71 -21.41
C TRP A 183 -0.65 -10.06 -20.02
N ALA A 184 -1.31 -8.92 -19.94
CA ALA A 184 -1.65 -8.30 -18.65
C ALA A 184 -3.03 -8.73 -18.14
N LEU A 185 -3.77 -9.50 -18.93
CA LEU A 185 -5.12 -9.95 -18.60
C LEU A 185 -5.15 -11.39 -18.10
N GLY A 186 -4.06 -12.15 -18.23
CA GLY A 186 -3.89 -13.54 -17.86
C GLY A 186 -3.74 -14.45 -19.07
#